data_7183355c5a6651c95a398dce09d12a5c
#
_entry.id   7183355c5a6651c95a398dce09d12a5c
#
_cell.length_a   1.000
_cell.length_b   1.000
_cell.length_c   1.000
_cell.angle_alpha   90.00
_cell.angle_beta   90.00
_cell.angle_gamma   90.00
#
_symmetry.space_group_name_H-M   'P 1'
#
loop_
_entity.id
_entity.type
_entity.pdbx_description
1 polymer ?
#
loop_
_entity_poly.entity_id
_entity_poly.type
_entity_poly.pdbx_seq_one_letter_code
_entity_poly.pdbx_strand_id
1 'polypeptide(L)'
;MLSIKELSNEKDFESINKYIDSLYEDYQIKYLKKYSDNKLINAIINRYVSACKDKEIDFYCDIRDIDFSCISNNDITSLLDNILENALEATQNADNKKIELTVKQTNTNYIVINIWNYCATAPNLKDGKLQTTKKQ
;
A
#
# COMPACT_ATOMS: atom_id res chain seq x y z
N MET A 1 22.49 -21.43 -9.04
CA MET A 1 21.52 -20.69 -8.19
C MET A 1 21.66 -21.15 -6.74
N LEU A 2 21.84 -20.21 -5.82
CA LEU A 2 21.89 -20.53 -4.40
C LEU A 2 20.50 -20.88 -3.88
N SER A 3 20.40 -21.89 -3.03
CA SER A 3 19.15 -22.25 -2.39
C SER A 3 18.82 -21.25 -1.26
N ILE A 4 17.54 -21.12 -0.95
CA ILE A 4 17.08 -20.27 0.18
C ILE A 4 17.73 -20.75 1.48
N LYS A 5 17.92 -22.06 1.63
CA LYS A 5 18.54 -22.66 2.80
C LYS A 5 20.00 -22.22 2.99
N GLU A 6 20.74 -22.06 1.91
CA GLU A 6 22.12 -21.59 1.95
C GLU A 6 22.20 -20.09 2.28
N LEU A 7 21.16 -19.34 1.98
CA LEU A 7 21.08 -17.90 2.23
C LEU A 7 20.43 -17.55 3.58
N SER A 8 20.08 -18.55 4.40
CA SER A 8 19.24 -18.34 5.59
C SER A 8 19.97 -17.92 6.86
N ASN A 9 21.29 -17.72 6.83
CA ASN A 9 22.00 -17.22 8.00
C ASN A 9 21.92 -15.67 8.09
N GLU A 10 22.29 -15.10 9.25
CA GLU A 10 22.16 -13.66 9.49
C GLU A 10 22.89 -12.79 8.48
N LYS A 11 24.08 -13.21 8.06
CA LYS A 11 24.86 -12.46 7.07
C LYS A 11 24.22 -12.43 5.70
N ASP A 12 23.43 -13.45 5.39
CA ASP A 12 22.80 -13.60 4.08
C ASP A 12 21.39 -13.07 4.02
N PHE A 13 20.85 -12.57 5.14
CA PHE A 13 19.49 -12.05 5.18
C PHE A 13 19.32 -10.87 4.23
N GLU A 14 20.27 -9.95 4.20
CA GLU A 14 20.27 -8.86 3.24
C GLU A 14 20.44 -9.35 1.80
N SER A 15 21.25 -10.39 1.60
CA SER A 15 21.44 -11.01 0.29
C SER A 15 20.16 -11.66 -0.20
N ILE A 16 19.41 -12.32 0.68
CA ILE A 16 18.10 -12.90 0.36
C ILE A 16 17.14 -11.81 -0.09
N ASN A 17 17.07 -10.71 0.65
CA ASN A 17 16.19 -9.59 0.31
C ASN A 17 16.57 -8.96 -1.03
N LYS A 18 17.85 -8.77 -1.30
CA LYS A 18 18.33 -8.28 -2.59
C LYS A 18 17.98 -9.21 -3.73
N TYR A 19 18.13 -10.52 -3.49
CA TYR A 19 17.80 -11.53 -4.50
C TYR A 19 16.31 -11.53 -4.82
N ILE A 20 15.46 -11.47 -3.80
CA ILE A 20 14.00 -11.37 -3.97
C ILE A 20 13.63 -10.12 -4.74
N ASP A 21 14.22 -8.97 -4.37
CA ASP A 21 13.99 -7.70 -5.07
C ASP A 21 14.42 -7.79 -6.53
N SER A 22 15.56 -8.40 -6.80
CA SER A 22 16.06 -8.60 -8.17
C SER A 22 15.13 -9.47 -8.99
N LEU A 23 14.66 -10.58 -8.44
CA LEU A 23 13.66 -11.43 -9.10
C LEU A 23 12.39 -10.69 -9.38
N TYR A 24 11.92 -9.91 -8.42
CA TYR A 24 10.72 -9.11 -8.55
C TYR A 24 10.89 -8.05 -9.65
N GLU A 25 12.01 -7.35 -9.66
CA GLU A 25 12.31 -6.36 -10.70
C GLU A 25 12.36 -7.00 -12.08
N ASP A 26 13.09 -8.12 -12.23
CA ASP A 26 13.23 -8.82 -13.51
C ASP A 26 11.88 -9.31 -14.04
N TYR A 27 11.04 -9.82 -13.16
CA TYR A 27 9.76 -10.40 -13.53
C TYR A 27 8.67 -9.36 -13.76
N GLN A 28 8.64 -8.30 -12.95
CA GLN A 28 7.55 -7.34 -12.91
C GLN A 28 7.85 -6.01 -13.58
N ILE A 29 9.10 -5.71 -13.87
CA ILE A 29 9.53 -4.38 -14.33
C ILE A 29 8.76 -3.91 -15.58
N LYS A 30 8.33 -4.82 -16.43
CA LYS A 30 7.56 -4.51 -17.63
C LYS A 30 6.09 -4.22 -17.35
N TYR A 31 5.58 -4.64 -16.21
CA TYR A 31 4.16 -4.64 -15.88
C TYR A 31 3.81 -3.69 -14.74
N LEU A 32 4.78 -3.29 -13.94
CA LEU A 32 4.55 -2.37 -12.84
C LEU A 32 4.50 -0.92 -13.33
N LYS A 33 3.40 -0.27 -13.01
CA LYS A 33 3.32 1.16 -13.21
C LYS A 33 4.16 1.85 -12.13
N LYS A 34 4.79 2.97 -12.47
CA LYS A 34 5.54 3.76 -11.51
C LYS A 34 4.64 4.79 -10.85
N TYR A 35 4.35 4.59 -9.58
CA TYR A 35 3.61 5.53 -8.74
C TYR A 35 4.55 6.36 -7.87
N SER A 36 5.71 5.83 -7.52
CA SER A 36 6.68 6.46 -6.64
C SER A 36 8.09 6.04 -7.02
N ASP A 37 9.06 6.91 -6.79
CA ASP A 37 10.48 6.60 -6.91
C ASP A 37 10.95 5.67 -5.77
N ASN A 38 10.23 5.64 -4.66
CA ASN A 38 10.49 4.73 -3.57
C ASN A 38 10.03 3.32 -3.97
N LYS A 39 10.98 2.40 -4.10
CA LYS A 39 10.71 1.04 -4.57
C LYS A 39 9.74 0.27 -3.69
N LEU A 40 9.86 0.43 -2.38
CA LEU A 40 8.98 -0.25 -1.42
C LEU A 40 7.55 0.24 -1.56
N ILE A 41 7.36 1.55 -1.56
CA ILE A 41 6.04 2.16 -1.72
C ILE A 41 5.44 1.76 -3.06
N ASN A 42 6.22 1.82 -4.12
CA ASN A 42 5.77 1.42 -5.45
C ASN A 42 5.30 -0.04 -5.48
N ALA A 43 6.05 -0.94 -4.84
CA ALA A 43 5.68 -2.36 -4.74
C ALA A 43 4.36 -2.55 -3.97
N ILE A 44 4.20 -1.86 -2.85
CA ILE A 44 2.98 -1.92 -2.04
C ILE A 44 1.78 -1.46 -2.85
N ILE A 45 1.89 -0.30 -3.51
CA ILE A 45 0.80 0.26 -4.31
C ILE A 45 0.41 -0.70 -5.45
N ASN A 46 1.39 -1.24 -6.16
CA ASN A 46 1.11 -2.18 -7.25
C ASN A 46 0.42 -3.46 -6.76
N ARG A 47 0.75 -3.94 -5.57
CA ARG A 47 0.06 -5.08 -4.98
C ARG A 47 -1.43 -4.79 -4.77
N TYR A 48 -1.76 -3.61 -4.25
CA TYR A 48 -3.16 -3.21 -4.05
C TYR A 48 -3.88 -2.89 -5.35
N VAL A 49 -3.19 -2.33 -6.33
CA VAL A 49 -3.74 -2.15 -7.68
C VAL A 49 -4.17 -3.49 -8.27
N SER A 50 -3.32 -4.50 -8.14
CA SER A 50 -3.62 -5.85 -8.61
C SER A 50 -4.82 -6.46 -7.86
N ALA A 51 -4.86 -6.33 -6.54
CA ALA A 51 -5.98 -6.81 -5.73
C ALA A 51 -7.29 -6.11 -6.11
N CYS A 52 -7.24 -4.80 -6.33
CA CYS A 52 -8.41 -4.02 -6.76
C CYS A 52 -8.90 -4.46 -8.14
N LYS A 53 -7.98 -4.72 -9.05
CA LYS A 53 -8.31 -5.20 -10.40
C LYS A 53 -9.05 -6.54 -10.34
N ASP A 54 -8.59 -7.46 -9.50
CA ASP A 54 -9.22 -8.77 -9.33
C ASP A 54 -10.64 -8.66 -8.75
N LYS A 55 -10.90 -7.61 -7.98
CA LYS A 55 -12.20 -7.36 -7.34
C LYS A 55 -13.05 -6.35 -8.12
N GLU A 56 -12.61 -5.94 -9.30
CA GLU A 56 -13.28 -4.95 -10.13
C GLU A 56 -13.48 -3.59 -9.43
N ILE A 57 -12.49 -3.20 -8.61
CA ILE A 57 -12.45 -1.91 -7.93
C ILE A 57 -11.61 -0.95 -8.74
N ASP A 58 -12.14 0.23 -9.02
CA ASP A 58 -11.41 1.30 -9.68
C ASP A 58 -10.48 1.97 -8.65
N PHE A 59 -9.18 1.88 -8.89
CA PHE A 59 -8.16 2.41 -7.98
C PHE A 59 -7.41 3.56 -8.66
N TYR A 60 -7.51 4.73 -8.05
CA TYR A 60 -6.74 5.91 -8.45
C TYR A 60 -5.67 6.20 -7.42
N CYS A 61 -4.46 6.47 -7.88
CA CYS A 61 -3.33 6.78 -7.00
C CYS A 61 -2.53 7.94 -7.57
N ASP A 62 -2.33 8.97 -6.77
CA ASP A 62 -1.47 10.11 -7.09
C ASP A 62 -0.48 10.30 -5.95
N ILE A 63 0.77 9.90 -6.18
CA ILE A 63 1.88 10.13 -5.26
C ILE A 63 2.88 11.02 -5.99
N ARG A 64 3.07 12.22 -5.46
CA ARG A 64 4.03 13.17 -6.03
C ARG A 64 5.42 12.89 -5.48
N ASP A 65 6.41 13.64 -5.99
CA ASP A 65 7.77 13.58 -5.48
C ASP A 65 7.79 13.92 -4.00
N ILE A 66 8.02 12.90 -3.20
CA ILE A 66 7.99 13.00 -1.75
C ILE A 66 9.23 12.31 -1.19
N ASP A 67 9.88 12.99 -0.27
CA ASP A 67 10.98 12.40 0.48
C ASP A 67 10.43 11.63 1.69
N PHE A 68 10.44 10.30 1.57
CA PHE A 68 9.99 9.40 2.64
C PHE A 68 11.10 9.01 3.60
N SER A 69 12.31 9.59 3.48
CA SER A 69 13.46 9.17 4.29
C SER A 69 13.27 9.37 5.78
N CYS A 70 12.35 10.25 6.19
CA CYS A 70 12.05 10.48 7.60
C CYS A 70 11.16 9.40 8.24
N ILE A 71 10.63 8.48 7.44
CA ILE A 71 9.74 7.42 7.91
C ILE A 71 10.44 6.08 7.68
N SER A 72 10.44 5.21 8.70
CA SER A 72 11.03 3.88 8.54
C SER A 72 10.21 3.03 7.56
N ASN A 73 10.87 2.07 6.92
CA ASN A 73 10.20 1.15 6.00
C ASN A 73 9.10 0.35 6.70
N ASN A 74 9.32 -0.05 7.95
CA ASN A 74 8.31 -0.78 8.72
C ASN A 74 7.09 0.09 8.99
N ASP A 75 7.30 1.35 9.35
CA ASP A 75 6.19 2.27 9.66
C ASP A 75 5.36 2.59 8.42
N ILE A 76 6.01 2.90 7.30
CA ILE A 76 5.27 3.21 6.07
C ILE A 76 4.53 1.99 5.53
N THR A 77 5.13 0.80 5.63
CA THR A 77 4.48 -0.45 5.22
C THR A 77 3.24 -0.71 6.06
N SER A 78 3.37 -0.62 7.39
CA SER A 78 2.24 -0.84 8.31
C SER A 78 1.12 0.17 8.06
N LEU A 79 1.47 1.43 7.87
CA LEU A 79 0.50 2.49 7.63
C LEU A 79 -0.27 2.25 6.32
N LEU A 80 0.45 2.04 5.23
CA LEU A 80 -0.17 1.82 3.92
C LEU A 80 -1.00 0.54 3.90
N ASP A 81 -0.48 -0.55 4.47
CA ASP A 81 -1.24 -1.80 4.54
C ASP A 81 -2.54 -1.61 5.32
N ASN A 82 -2.50 -0.94 6.46
CA ASN A 82 -3.69 -0.72 7.27
C ASN A 82 -4.75 0.11 6.55
N ILE A 83 -4.35 1.24 5.96
CA ILE A 83 -5.33 2.11 5.31
C ILE A 83 -5.86 1.51 4.01
N LEU A 84 -5.03 0.82 3.24
CA LEU A 84 -5.44 0.22 1.98
C LEU A 84 -6.29 -1.03 2.19
N GLU A 85 -5.94 -1.87 3.17
CA GLU A 85 -6.78 -3.02 3.54
C GLU A 85 -8.16 -2.57 4.03
N ASN A 86 -8.22 -1.54 4.86
CA ASN A 86 -9.49 -0.99 5.34
C ASN A 86 -10.34 -0.46 4.17
N ALA A 87 -9.74 0.25 3.24
CA ALA A 87 -10.44 0.76 2.07
C ALA A 87 -10.95 -0.38 1.18
N LEU A 88 -10.12 -1.40 0.97
CA LEU A 88 -10.47 -2.56 0.18
C LEU A 88 -11.67 -3.32 0.77
N GLU A 89 -11.63 -3.60 2.08
CA GLU A 89 -12.72 -4.26 2.80
C GLU A 89 -14.02 -3.45 2.72
N ALA A 90 -13.92 -2.13 2.90
CA ALA A 90 -15.10 -1.28 2.88
C ALA A 90 -15.73 -1.18 1.50
N THR A 91 -14.92 -1.19 0.46
CA THR A 91 -15.39 -0.96 -0.92
C THR A 91 -15.86 -2.23 -1.61
N GLN A 92 -15.36 -3.40 -1.22
CA GLN A 92 -15.67 -4.65 -1.96
C GLN A 92 -17.16 -4.99 -2.03
N ASN A 93 -17.95 -4.54 -1.07
CA ASN A 93 -19.40 -4.76 -1.02
C ASN A 93 -20.21 -3.52 -1.39
N ALA A 94 -19.56 -2.44 -1.80
CA ALA A 94 -20.25 -1.22 -2.22
C ALA A 94 -20.83 -1.38 -3.63
N ASP A 95 -21.91 -0.66 -3.90
CA ASP A 95 -22.50 -0.62 -5.24
C ASP A 95 -21.54 0.04 -6.24
N ASN A 96 -20.87 1.09 -5.81
CA ASN A 96 -19.86 1.78 -6.58
C ASN A 96 -18.50 1.51 -5.95
N LYS A 97 -17.63 0.87 -6.71
CA LYS A 97 -16.33 0.39 -6.20
C LYS A 97 -15.21 1.29 -6.68
N LYS A 98 -14.78 2.18 -5.80
CA LYS A 98 -13.70 3.12 -6.10
C LYS A 98 -12.89 3.44 -4.87
N ILE A 99 -11.58 3.49 -5.03
CA ILE A 99 -10.62 3.91 -4.00
C ILE A 99 -9.71 4.96 -4.61
N GLU A 100 -9.47 6.04 -3.89
CA GLU A 100 -8.49 7.06 -4.27
C GLU A 100 -7.46 7.22 -3.16
N LEU A 101 -6.19 7.16 -3.53
CA LEU A 101 -5.07 7.41 -2.63
C LEU A 101 -4.27 8.59 -3.16
N THR A 102 -4.11 9.62 -2.35
CA THR A 102 -3.25 10.75 -2.69
C THR A 102 -2.26 11.00 -1.57
N VAL A 103 -1.01 11.25 -1.94
CA VAL A 103 0.07 11.56 -1.00
C VAL A 103 0.74 12.84 -1.44
N LYS A 104 0.79 13.81 -0.55
CA LYS A 104 1.36 15.13 -0.82
C LYS A 104 2.30 15.54 0.30
N GLN A 105 3.32 16.31 -0.05
CA GLN A 105 4.21 16.94 0.91
C GLN A 105 3.89 18.43 0.97
N THR A 106 3.67 18.93 2.18
CA THR A 106 3.40 20.35 2.39
C THR A 106 4.69 21.14 2.49
N ASN A 107 4.59 22.47 2.38
CA ASN A 107 5.73 23.39 2.53
C ASN A 107 6.36 23.34 3.92
N THR A 108 5.68 22.76 4.91
CA THR A 108 6.13 22.64 6.29
C THR A 108 6.70 21.24 6.61
N ASN A 109 7.04 20.48 5.60
CA ASN A 109 7.61 19.13 5.72
C ASN A 109 6.68 18.07 6.30
N TYR A 110 5.38 18.29 6.24
CA TYR A 110 4.41 17.26 6.55
C TYR A 110 4.09 16.44 5.31
N ILE A 111 3.97 15.13 5.51
CA ILE A 111 3.45 14.23 4.48
C ILE A 111 1.98 13.98 4.81
N VAL A 112 1.11 14.29 3.87
CA VAL A 112 -0.34 14.11 4.04
C VAL A 112 -0.77 12.96 3.14
N ILE A 113 -1.32 11.92 3.77
CA ILE A 113 -1.85 10.75 3.07
C ILE A 113 -3.36 10.80 3.18
N ASN A 114 -4.03 10.92 2.04
CA ASN A 114 -5.48 10.90 1.96
C ASN A 114 -5.92 9.62 1.27
N ILE A 115 -6.85 8.92 1.90
CA ILE A 115 -7.52 7.78 1.27
C ILE A 115 -9.02 8.03 1.27
N TRP A 116 -9.63 7.74 0.14
CA TRP A 116 -11.06 7.90 -0.04
C TRP A 116 -11.60 6.64 -0.72
N ASN A 117 -12.77 6.18 -0.25
CA ASN A 117 -13.41 5.00 -0.82
C ASN A 117 -14.92 5.06 -0.62
N TYR A 118 -15.65 4.42 -1.51
CA TYR A 118 -17.05 4.12 -1.26
C TYR A 118 -17.17 2.98 -0.26
N CYS A 119 -18.27 2.97 0.49
CA CYS A 119 -18.58 1.87 1.40
C CYS A 119 -20.04 1.45 1.24
N ALA A 120 -20.33 0.22 1.63
CA ALA A 120 -21.67 -0.36 1.51
C ALA A 120 -22.69 0.28 2.44
N THR A 121 -22.23 0.71 3.62
CA THR A 121 -23.08 1.35 4.63
C THR A 121 -22.41 2.62 5.14
N ALA A 122 -23.23 3.60 5.53
CA ALA A 122 -22.73 4.80 6.16
C ALA A 122 -22.00 4.46 7.47
N PRO A 123 -20.95 5.22 7.84
CA PRO A 123 -20.28 5.01 9.12
C PRO A 123 -21.25 5.17 10.28
N ASN A 124 -21.13 4.29 11.29
CA ASN A 124 -21.91 4.42 12.52
C ASN A 124 -21.31 5.52 13.38
N LEU A 125 -22.15 6.51 13.70
CA LEU A 125 -21.79 7.59 14.63
C LEU A 125 -22.63 7.44 15.90
N LYS A 126 -21.97 7.45 17.05
CA LYS A 126 -22.61 7.50 18.35
C LYS A 126 -21.96 8.62 19.16
N ASP A 127 -22.77 9.57 19.63
CA ASP A 127 -22.29 10.75 20.36
C ASP A 127 -21.21 11.53 19.58
N GLY A 128 -21.35 11.59 18.24
CA GLY A 128 -20.40 12.26 17.35
C GLY A 128 -19.10 11.52 17.10
N LYS A 129 -18.98 10.25 17.54
CA LYS A 129 -17.79 9.42 17.35
C LYS A 129 -18.07 8.26 16.44
N LEU A 130 -17.10 7.94 15.58
CA LEU A 130 -17.15 6.76 14.73
C LEU A 130 -17.06 5.49 15.58
N GLN A 131 -17.92 4.53 15.26
CA GLN A 131 -17.88 3.23 15.88
C GLN A 131 -17.45 2.19 14.86
N THR A 132 -16.59 1.25 15.29
CA THR A 132 -16.18 0.16 14.43
C THR A 132 -17.31 -0.87 14.32
N THR A 133 -17.51 -1.38 13.10
CA THR A 133 -18.38 -2.53 12.84
C THR A 133 -17.61 -3.84 12.79
N LYS A 134 -16.30 -3.78 12.89
CA LYS A 134 -15.46 -4.98 12.87
C LYS A 134 -15.54 -5.69 14.22
N LYS A 135 -15.75 -7.00 14.16
CA LYS A 135 -15.63 -7.83 15.35
C LYS A 135 -14.15 -7.99 15.68
N GLN A 136 -13.81 -7.72 16.91
CA GLN A 136 -12.47 -7.94 17.41
C GLN A 136 -12.25 -9.42 17.74
#